data_6067557fcc7d92f4ccfc1f28267d5da5
#
_entry.id   6067557fcc7d92f4ccfc1f28267d5da5
#
_cell.length_a   1.000
_cell.length_b   1.000
_cell.length_c   1.000
_cell.angle_alpha   90.00
_cell.angle_beta   90.00
_cell.angle_gamma   90.00
#
_symmetry.space_group_name_H-M   'P 1'
#
loop_
_entity.id
_entity.type
_entity.pdbx_description
1 polymer ?
#
loop_
_entity_poly.entity_id
_entity_poly.type
_entity_poly.pdbx_seq_one_letter_code
_entity_poly.pdbx_strand_id
1 'polypeptide(L)'
;MPTLPGTAGTSLPPASMTEDTLRKAVVTEALRALSPAHREVLNETILRGRTVNDASAALGIPVGTVKSRVYYALKALRVVLAERGVAA
;
A
#
# COMPACT_ATOMS: atom_id res chain seq x y z
N MET A 1 3.91 -23.29 26.60
CA MET A 1 3.77 -23.00 26.17
C MET A 1 3.80 -22.69 25.81
N PRO A 2 3.69 -22.55 25.72
CA PRO A 2 3.52 -22.07 25.25
C PRO A 2 3.40 -21.66 24.61
N THR A 3 3.27 -21.47 24.52
CA THR A 3 3.09 -21.01 23.91
C THR A 3 2.93 -20.53 23.53
N LEU A 4 2.91 -20.33 23.62
CA LEU A 4 2.72 -19.81 23.17
C LEU A 4 2.47 -19.32 22.74
N PRO A 5 2.35 -19.07 22.85
CA PRO A 5 1.90 -18.54 22.32
C PRO A 5 2.04 -18.02 21.50
N GLY A 6 2.43 -17.80 21.37
CA GLY A 6 2.50 -17.19 20.64
C GLY A 6 2.38 -17.42 19.68
N THR A 7 2.49 -17.82 19.60
CA THR A 7 2.15 -18.04 18.71
C THR A 7 1.29 -17.89 18.29
N ALA A 8 1.24 -17.89 18.73
CA ALA A 8 0.21 -17.84 18.39
C ALA A 8 -0.07 -16.82 17.77
N GLY A 9 0.28 -16.27 17.99
CA GLY A 9 -0.15 -15.30 17.47
C GLY A 9 -0.14 -15.13 16.20
N THR A 10 0.40 -15.52 15.90
CA THR A 10 0.52 -15.36 14.81
C THR A 10 -0.36 -15.64 14.01
N SER A 11 -0.71 -16.32 14.18
CA SER A 11 -1.42 -16.74 13.38
C SER A 11 -2.41 -15.99 13.23
N LEU A 12 -2.71 -15.54 12.87
CA LEU A 12 -3.60 -14.86 12.64
C LEU A 12 -4.82 -15.29 12.63
N PRO A 13 -5.60 -14.89 13.20
CA PRO A 13 -6.89 -15.33 13.16
C PRO A 13 -7.57 -14.76 12.04
N PRO A 14 -7.86 -15.51 11.14
CA PRO A 14 -8.56 -15.07 9.98
C PRO A 14 -9.86 -14.39 10.31
N ALA A 15 -10.49 -14.77 11.35
CA ALA A 15 -11.78 -14.20 11.68
C ALA A 15 -11.70 -12.73 12.01
N SER A 16 -10.55 -12.26 12.44
CA SER A 16 -10.41 -10.85 12.74
C SER A 16 -9.86 -10.06 11.57
N MET A 17 -9.63 -10.72 10.45
CA MET A 17 -9.05 -10.06 9.30
C MET A 17 -10.15 -9.76 8.31
N THR A 18 -10.47 -8.50 8.11
CA THR A 18 -11.46 -8.11 7.14
C THR A 18 -10.87 -8.16 5.74
N GLU A 19 -11.76 -8.13 4.76
CA GLU A 19 -11.35 -8.07 3.38
C GLU A 19 -10.53 -6.82 3.10
N ASP A 20 -10.90 -5.71 3.71
CA ASP A 20 -10.15 -4.47 3.56
C ASP A 20 -8.74 -4.60 4.12
N THR A 21 -8.61 -5.27 5.25
CA THR A 21 -7.31 -5.50 5.86
C THR A 21 -6.43 -6.34 4.94
N LEU A 22 -7.02 -7.37 4.34
CA LEU A 22 -6.28 -8.21 3.40
C LEU A 22 -5.85 -7.44 2.17
N ARG A 23 -6.72 -6.60 1.65
CA ARG A 23 -6.38 -5.77 0.49
C ARG A 23 -5.24 -4.83 0.81
N LYS A 24 -5.27 -4.21 1.98
CA LYS A 24 -4.20 -3.31 2.39
C LYS A 24 -2.88 -4.06 2.52
N ALA A 25 -2.91 -5.26 3.05
CA ALA A 25 -1.71 -6.07 3.18
C ALA A 25 -1.12 -6.41 1.82
N VAL A 26 -1.97 -6.80 0.86
CA VAL A 26 -1.53 -7.12 -0.49
C VAL A 26 -0.93 -5.89 -1.18
N VAL A 27 -1.61 -4.76 -1.06
CA VAL A 27 -1.13 -3.52 -1.66
C VAL A 27 0.19 -3.09 -1.03
N THR A 28 0.31 -3.16 0.28
CA THR A 28 1.54 -2.80 0.99
C THR A 28 2.70 -3.64 0.50
N GLU A 29 2.47 -4.94 0.33
CA GLU A 29 3.50 -5.83 -0.16
C GLU A 29 3.90 -5.50 -1.60
N ALA A 30 2.92 -5.21 -2.44
CA ALA A 30 3.17 -4.85 -3.83
C ALA A 30 3.93 -3.53 -3.95
N LEU A 31 3.65 -2.59 -3.04
CA LEU A 31 4.33 -1.30 -3.05
C LEU A 31 5.83 -1.42 -2.90
N ARG A 32 6.29 -2.47 -2.24
CA ARG A 32 7.72 -2.69 -2.05
C ARG A 32 8.46 -2.93 -3.35
N ALA A 33 7.74 -3.36 -4.39
CA ALA A 33 8.34 -3.61 -5.69
C ALA A 33 8.40 -2.34 -6.55
N LEU A 34 7.83 -1.24 -6.09
CA LEU A 34 7.82 0.00 -6.86
C LEU A 34 9.04 0.84 -6.56
N SER A 35 9.31 1.81 -7.44
CA SER A 35 10.38 2.77 -7.19
C SER A 35 10.03 3.59 -5.94
N PRO A 36 11.04 4.16 -5.26
CA PRO A 36 10.77 4.96 -4.07
C PRO A 36 9.80 6.11 -4.31
N ALA A 37 9.91 6.79 -5.45
CA ALA A 37 9.03 7.91 -5.74
C ALA A 37 7.58 7.47 -5.86
N HIS A 38 7.34 6.35 -6.54
CA HIS A 38 5.99 5.80 -6.67
C HIS A 38 5.46 5.33 -5.32
N ARG A 39 6.31 4.66 -4.56
CA ARG A 39 5.91 4.13 -3.26
C ARG A 39 5.54 5.25 -2.30
N GLU A 40 6.31 6.31 -2.28
CA GLU A 40 6.05 7.46 -1.40
C GLU A 40 4.71 8.09 -1.67
N VAL A 41 4.41 8.36 -2.94
CA VAL A 41 3.20 9.06 -3.29
C VAL A 41 1.97 8.20 -3.02
N LEU A 42 2.06 6.90 -3.26
CA LEU A 42 0.94 6.01 -2.98
C LEU A 42 0.77 5.79 -1.48
N ASN A 43 1.87 5.78 -0.75
CA ASN A 43 1.81 5.64 0.69
C ASN A 43 1.05 6.83 1.31
N GLU A 44 1.34 8.04 0.86
CA GLU A 44 0.67 9.23 1.38
C GLU A 44 -0.80 9.29 0.97
N THR A 45 -1.10 9.03 -0.30
CA THR A 45 -2.45 9.24 -0.80
C THR A 45 -3.37 8.06 -0.53
N ILE A 46 -2.91 6.84 -0.72
CA ILE A 46 -3.77 5.67 -0.59
C ILE A 46 -3.72 5.08 0.81
N LEU A 47 -2.54 4.82 1.33
CA LEU A 47 -2.43 4.17 2.62
C LEU A 47 -2.75 5.11 3.76
N ARG A 48 -2.32 6.35 3.68
CA ARG A 48 -2.60 7.34 4.72
C ARG A 48 -3.86 8.13 4.50
N GLY A 49 -4.43 8.01 3.31
CA GLY A 49 -5.67 8.71 2.99
C GLY A 49 -5.53 10.22 2.90
N ARG A 50 -4.36 10.73 2.58
CA ARG A 50 -4.16 12.16 2.45
C ARG A 50 -4.66 12.68 1.13
N THR A 51 -5.12 13.92 1.12
CA THR A 51 -5.49 14.57 -0.13
C THR A 51 -4.24 14.85 -0.93
N VAL A 52 -4.42 15.15 -2.22
CA VAL A 52 -3.31 15.54 -3.08
C VAL A 52 -2.59 16.76 -2.53
N ASN A 53 -3.34 17.72 -1.99
CA ASN A 53 -2.73 18.91 -1.40
C ASN A 53 -1.90 18.57 -0.18
N ASP A 54 -2.42 17.71 0.68
CA ASP A 54 -1.69 17.29 1.88
C ASP A 54 -0.45 16.50 1.52
N ALA A 55 -0.55 15.64 0.53
CA ALA A 55 0.59 14.86 0.07
C ALA A 55 1.66 15.77 -0.53
N SER A 56 1.25 16.80 -1.26
CA SER A 56 2.17 17.80 -1.79
C SER A 56 2.99 18.44 -0.67
N ALA A 57 2.31 18.83 0.40
CA ALA A 57 2.99 19.44 1.53
C ALA A 57 3.92 18.47 2.24
N ALA A 58 3.44 17.24 2.43
CA ALA A 58 4.22 16.22 3.13
C ALA A 58 5.48 15.82 2.37
N LEU A 59 5.38 15.74 1.05
CA LEU A 59 6.49 15.29 0.22
C LEU A 59 7.36 16.44 -0.31
N GLY A 60 6.89 17.66 -0.16
CA GLY A 60 7.64 18.82 -0.63
C GLY A 60 7.70 18.92 -2.14
N ILE A 61 6.66 18.49 -2.84
CA ILE A 61 6.60 18.56 -4.30
C ILE A 61 5.29 19.21 -4.76
N PRO A 62 5.26 19.78 -5.97
CA PRO A 62 4.05 20.46 -6.45
C PRO A 62 2.86 19.51 -6.56
N VAL A 63 1.67 20.06 -6.42
CA VAL A 63 0.43 19.29 -6.53
C VAL A 63 0.33 18.57 -7.88
N GLY A 64 0.70 19.26 -8.97
CA GLY A 64 0.68 18.64 -10.30
C GLY A 64 1.60 17.43 -10.37
N THR A 65 2.74 17.49 -9.68
CA THR A 65 3.68 16.38 -9.63
C THR A 65 3.10 15.22 -8.83
N VAL A 66 2.38 15.51 -7.75
CA VAL A 66 1.71 14.46 -6.98
C VAL A 66 0.70 13.73 -7.88
N LYS A 67 -0.13 14.49 -8.58
CA LYS A 67 -1.15 13.90 -9.47
C LYS A 67 -0.53 13.01 -10.53
N SER A 68 0.50 13.51 -11.19
CA SER A 68 1.20 12.78 -12.23
C SER A 68 1.82 11.50 -11.69
N ARG A 69 2.49 11.60 -10.55
CA ARG A 69 3.13 10.44 -9.93
C ARG A 69 2.12 9.41 -9.46
N VAL A 70 0.99 9.84 -8.94
CA VAL A 70 -0.07 8.91 -8.54
C VAL A 70 -0.56 8.14 -9.76
N TYR A 71 -0.78 8.83 -10.86
CA TYR A 71 -1.24 8.19 -12.08
C TYR A 71 -0.28 7.09 -12.54
N TYR A 72 1.01 7.41 -12.65
CA TYR A 72 2.00 6.45 -13.11
C TYR A 72 2.29 5.38 -12.06
N ALA A 73 2.24 5.75 -10.78
CA ALA A 73 2.43 4.79 -9.71
C ALA A 73 1.31 3.74 -9.69
N LEU A 74 0.08 4.17 -9.95
CA LEU A 74 -1.04 3.22 -10.02
C LEU A 74 -0.90 2.29 -11.21
N LYS A 75 -0.40 2.80 -12.34
CA LYS A 75 -0.14 1.92 -13.48
C LYS A 75 0.91 0.89 -13.14
N ALA A 76 1.99 1.31 -12.49
CA ALA A 76 3.05 0.40 -12.08
C ALA A 76 2.54 -0.61 -11.07
N LEU A 77 1.70 -0.17 -10.14
CA LEU A 77 1.13 -1.06 -9.13
C LEU A 77 0.26 -2.14 -9.78
N ARG A 78 -0.53 -1.78 -10.77
CA ARG A 78 -1.34 -2.75 -11.48
C ARG A 78 -0.50 -3.84 -12.13
N VAL A 79 0.62 -3.45 -12.69
CA VAL A 79 1.53 -4.42 -13.31
C VAL A 79 2.06 -5.38 -12.26
N VAL A 80 2.49 -4.85 -11.11
CA VAL A 80 3.00 -5.70 -10.04
C VAL A 80 1.93 -6.66 -9.53
N LEU A 81 0.72 -6.16 -9.33
CA LEU A 81 -0.37 -7.00 -8.85
C LEU A 81 -0.72 -8.09 -9.86
N ALA A 82 -0.72 -7.75 -11.14
CA ALA A 82 -1.00 -8.73 -12.18
C ALA A 82 0.08 -9.81 -12.21
N GLU A 83 1.33 -9.43 -12.04
CA GLU A 83 2.43 -10.38 -12.01
C GLU A 83 2.35 -11.32 -10.82
N ARG A 84 1.72 -10.87 -9.74
CA ARG A 84 1.53 -11.68 -8.55
C ARG A 84 0.24 -12.47 -8.57
N GLY A 85 -0.51 -12.39 -9.68
CA GLY A 85 -1.74 -13.15 -9.82
C GLY A 85 -2.93 -12.55 -9.11
N VAL A 86 -2.85 -11.28 -8.74
CA VAL A 86 -3.96 -10.60 -8.07
C VAL A 86 -4.86 -9.99 -9.12
N ALA A 87 -6.16 -10.28 -9.03
CA ALA A 87 -7.12 -9.73 -9.96
C ALA A 87 -7.24 -8.22 -9.75
N ALA A 88 -7.30 -7.52 -10.82
CA ALA A 88 -7.37 -6.08 -10.75
C ALA A 88 -8.77 -5.60 -10.39
#